data_1bb1dbfda9d64cec6788511b3cea54fc
#
_entry.id   1bb1dbfda9d64cec6788511b3cea54fc
#
_cell.length_a   1.000
_cell.length_b   1.000
_cell.length_c   1.000
_cell.angle_alpha   90.00
_cell.angle_beta   90.00
_cell.angle_gamma   90.00
#
_symmetry.space_group_name_H-M   'P 1'
#
loop_
_entity.id
_entity.type
_entity.pdbx_description
1 polymer ?
#
loop_
_entity_poly.entity_id
_entity_poly.type
_entity_poly.pdbx_seq_one_letter_code
_entity_poly.pdbx_strand_id
1 'polypeptide(L)'
;VLQRNNKIIDNAVEYQDAPLLAEVNYECPLTHEKLVEEVKGIPKKKYEITQIFPDDLPSKLAATFNAVYPRPKNLDAPENLIALSQEASENYLMSPMVDEYKKLYEIKQVTSKQYKAINAINRIELEAEIRTAIEWLISINPSDVLPQLEYAALRIDQKISDALLMNDVRNHVLQYYRYIETIFSEMTDVFDDIAGEVKLSSQKLEKAGLSQEDVIYNLTEWIHNKAFAGDTKGKMACRIVVCFFI
;
A
#
# COMPACT_ATOMS: atom_id res chain seq x y z
N VAL A 1 24.94 17.76 19.72
CA VAL A 1 24.69 17.67 18.27
C VAL A 1 23.84 16.42 17.98
N LEU A 2 23.94 15.32 18.74
CA LEU A 2 23.21 14.05 18.55
C LEU A 2 21.73 14.10 19.01
N GLN A 3 21.35 15.01 19.91
CA GLN A 3 19.96 15.12 20.42
C GLN A 3 18.99 15.84 19.46
N ARG A 4 19.47 16.56 18.44
CA ARG A 4 18.59 17.23 17.46
C ARG A 4 18.08 16.30 16.35
N ASN A 5 18.78 15.20 16.07
CA ASN A 5 18.37 14.28 15.00
C ASN A 5 17.25 13.30 15.43
N ASN A 6 17.15 12.93 16.73
CA ASN A 6 16.08 12.04 17.20
C ASN A 6 14.68 12.70 17.16
N LYS A 7 14.60 14.04 17.34
CA LYS A 7 13.28 14.73 17.35
C LYS A 7 12.63 14.88 15.97
N ILE A 8 13.38 14.66 14.88
CA ILE A 8 12.85 14.75 13.51
C ILE A 8 12.22 13.41 13.08
N ILE A 9 12.68 12.30 13.66
CA ILE A 9 12.20 10.94 13.35
C ILE A 9 10.87 10.65 14.06
N ASP A 10 10.63 11.18 15.25
CA ASP A 10 9.41 10.98 16.06
C ASP A 10 8.13 11.59 15.46
N ASN A 11 8.22 12.42 14.43
CA ASN A 11 7.08 13.07 13.77
C ASN A 11 6.83 12.58 12.33
N ALA A 12 7.51 11.53 11.88
CA ALA A 12 7.27 10.93 10.58
C ALA A 12 6.07 9.96 10.66
N VAL A 13 5.24 9.94 9.60
CA VAL A 13 4.20 8.92 9.45
C VAL A 13 4.88 7.58 9.19
N GLU A 14 4.61 6.59 10.05
CA GLU A 14 5.17 5.25 9.87
C GLU A 14 4.34 4.48 8.83
N TYR A 15 5.02 3.81 7.90
CA TYR A 15 4.36 3.04 6.84
C TYR A 15 3.43 1.95 7.38
N GLN A 16 3.79 1.32 8.49
CA GLN A 16 3.00 0.28 9.16
C GLN A 16 1.67 0.79 9.71
N ASP A 17 1.53 2.11 9.96
CA ASP A 17 0.32 2.73 10.50
C ASP A 17 -0.69 3.07 9.40
N ALA A 18 -0.27 3.05 8.13
CA ALA A 18 -1.10 3.47 6.99
C ALA A 18 -2.46 2.75 6.91
N PRO A 19 -2.58 1.42 7.15
CA PRO A 19 -3.88 0.77 7.15
C PRO A 19 -4.82 1.27 8.25
N LEU A 20 -4.29 1.53 9.47
CA LEU A 20 -5.07 2.01 10.61
C LEU A 20 -5.52 3.46 10.42
N LEU A 21 -4.68 4.30 9.79
CA LEU A 21 -5.04 5.66 9.38
C LEU A 21 -6.13 5.65 8.31
N ALA A 22 -5.99 4.78 7.32
CA ALA A 22 -6.98 4.66 6.24
C ALA A 22 -8.34 4.13 6.74
N GLU A 23 -8.36 3.25 7.73
CA GLU A 23 -9.60 2.79 8.37
C GLU A 23 -10.45 3.93 8.93
N VAL A 24 -9.80 4.99 9.45
CA VAL A 24 -10.47 6.18 10.01
C VAL A 24 -10.42 7.39 9.07
N ASN A 25 -10.13 7.20 7.78
CA ASN A 25 -10.05 8.24 6.76
C ASN A 25 -9.08 9.38 7.12
N TYR A 26 -7.98 9.07 7.83
CA TYR A 26 -7.00 10.06 8.31
C TYR A 26 -7.57 11.14 9.23
N GLU A 27 -8.72 10.87 9.87
CA GLU A 27 -9.41 11.74 10.82
C GLU A 27 -9.61 11.02 12.15
N CYS A 28 -9.42 11.74 13.28
CA CYS A 28 -9.68 11.17 14.59
C CYS A 28 -11.19 10.89 14.77
N PRO A 29 -11.60 9.65 15.03
CA PRO A 29 -13.03 9.33 15.13
C PRO A 29 -13.71 9.89 16.39
N LEU A 30 -12.95 10.47 17.33
CA LEU A 30 -13.48 11.09 18.54
C LEU A 30 -13.53 12.61 18.45
N THR A 31 -12.49 13.25 17.88
CA THR A 31 -12.34 14.72 17.85
C THR A 31 -12.53 15.31 16.46
N HIS A 32 -12.58 14.47 15.40
CA HIS A 32 -12.66 14.88 13.99
C HIS A 32 -11.47 15.73 13.50
N GLU A 33 -10.35 15.69 14.23
CA GLU A 33 -9.12 16.34 13.83
C GLU A 33 -8.37 15.51 12.78
N LYS A 34 -7.66 16.18 11.87
CA LYS A 34 -6.77 15.51 10.92
C LYS A 34 -5.59 14.85 11.64
N LEU A 35 -5.38 13.58 11.37
CA LEU A 35 -4.32 12.78 11.98
C LEU A 35 -2.97 12.95 11.27
N VAL A 36 -2.98 13.47 10.04
CA VAL A 36 -1.79 13.81 9.28
C VAL A 36 -1.93 15.23 8.75
N GLU A 37 -0.90 16.03 8.94
CA GLU A 37 -0.81 17.40 8.43
C GLU A 37 0.37 17.50 7.45
N GLU A 38 0.16 18.12 6.30
CA GLU A 38 1.25 18.39 5.38
C GLU A 38 1.90 19.74 5.70
N VAL A 39 3.21 19.73 6.01
CA VAL A 39 4.00 20.93 6.26
C VAL A 39 5.15 20.98 5.25
N LYS A 40 5.09 21.91 4.32
CA LYS A 40 6.07 22.09 3.23
C LYS A 40 6.28 20.82 2.40
N GLY A 41 5.21 20.12 2.06
CA GLY A 41 5.26 18.87 1.27
C GLY A 41 5.68 17.63 2.06
N ILE A 42 5.87 17.74 3.39
CA ILE A 42 6.26 16.61 4.25
C ILE A 42 5.07 16.25 5.16
N PRO A 43 4.58 14.99 5.13
CA PRO A 43 3.54 14.55 6.04
C PRO A 43 4.05 14.49 7.48
N LYS A 44 3.33 15.18 8.37
CA LYS A 44 3.59 15.19 9.82
C LYS A 44 2.57 14.33 10.56
N LYS A 45 3.07 13.50 11.45
CA LYS A 45 2.30 12.69 12.38
C LYS A 45 1.62 13.58 13.44
N LYS A 46 0.28 13.46 13.56
CA LYS A 46 -0.56 14.08 14.62
C LYS A 46 -1.46 13.04 15.29
N TYR A 47 -1.03 11.80 15.31
CA TYR A 47 -1.80 10.68 15.81
C TYR A 47 -0.97 9.80 16.74
N GLU A 48 -1.66 9.00 17.52
CA GLU A 48 -1.12 7.84 18.21
C GLU A 48 -1.92 6.60 17.84
N ILE A 49 -1.22 5.45 17.69
CA ILE A 49 -1.89 4.16 17.58
C ILE A 49 -2.21 3.68 18.98
N THR A 50 -3.49 3.63 19.27
CA THR A 50 -4.03 3.41 20.60
C THR A 50 -4.64 2.02 20.72
N GLN A 51 -4.30 1.29 21.78
CA GLN A 51 -4.97 0.04 22.12
C GLN A 51 -6.39 0.32 22.64
N ILE A 52 -7.41 -0.27 22.00
CA ILE A 52 -8.82 -0.15 22.40
C ILE A 52 -9.04 -0.85 23.73
N PHE A 53 -8.49 -2.04 23.92
CA PHE A 53 -8.34 -2.69 25.23
C PHE A 53 -6.90 -2.46 25.68
N PRO A 54 -6.63 -1.48 26.58
CA PRO A 54 -5.27 -1.19 27.05
C PRO A 54 -4.66 -2.35 27.85
N ASP A 55 -3.35 -2.52 27.78
CA ASP A 55 -2.64 -3.56 28.54
C ASP A 55 -2.58 -3.26 30.04
N ASP A 56 -2.32 -2.00 30.40
CA ASP A 56 -2.11 -1.55 31.78
C ASP A 56 -3.40 -1.20 32.52
N LEU A 57 -4.46 -2.01 32.36
CA LEU A 57 -5.71 -1.77 33.09
C LEU A 57 -5.68 -2.37 34.49
N PRO A 58 -6.17 -1.64 35.53
CA PRO A 58 -6.44 -2.21 36.83
C PRO A 58 -7.35 -3.45 36.72
N SER A 59 -7.05 -4.53 37.43
CA SER A 59 -7.76 -5.82 37.30
C SER A 59 -9.28 -5.71 37.38
N LYS A 60 -9.81 -4.83 38.22
CA LYS A 60 -11.26 -4.60 38.34
C LYS A 60 -11.85 -3.96 37.08
N LEU A 61 -11.15 -3.00 36.50
CA LEU A 61 -11.58 -2.32 35.28
C LEU A 61 -11.43 -3.25 34.06
N ALA A 62 -10.34 -4.00 33.99
CA ALA A 62 -10.13 -5.01 32.96
C ALA A 62 -11.26 -6.07 32.96
N ALA A 63 -11.70 -6.51 34.14
CA ALA A 63 -12.84 -7.42 34.27
C ALA A 63 -14.14 -6.79 33.73
N THR A 64 -14.36 -5.49 34.01
CA THR A 64 -15.52 -4.77 33.52
C THR A 64 -15.48 -4.60 31.98
N PHE A 65 -14.34 -4.24 31.43
CA PHE A 65 -14.15 -4.15 29.97
C PHE A 65 -14.40 -5.50 29.31
N ASN A 66 -13.80 -6.58 29.86
CA ASN A 66 -13.97 -7.93 29.34
C ASN A 66 -15.42 -8.46 29.43
N ALA A 67 -16.24 -7.93 30.35
CA ALA A 67 -17.65 -8.25 30.44
C ALA A 67 -18.49 -7.59 29.34
N VAL A 68 -18.02 -6.45 28.78
CA VAL A 68 -18.69 -5.75 27.67
C VAL A 68 -18.28 -6.35 26.34
N TYR A 69 -16.98 -6.41 26.07
CA TYR A 69 -16.39 -7.09 24.91
C TYR A 69 -15.18 -7.91 25.33
N PRO A 70 -15.00 -9.13 24.78
CA PRO A 70 -13.92 -10.02 25.20
C PRO A 70 -12.54 -9.39 24.99
N ARG A 71 -11.65 -9.57 25.98
CA ARG A 71 -10.24 -9.16 25.84
C ARG A 71 -9.61 -9.88 24.65
N PRO A 72 -8.93 -9.18 23.74
CA PRO A 72 -8.19 -9.79 22.64
C PRO A 72 -7.07 -10.72 23.15
N LYS A 73 -6.80 -11.81 22.43
CA LYS A 73 -5.67 -12.70 22.76
C LYS A 73 -4.32 -12.02 22.55
N ASN A 74 -4.24 -11.16 21.54
CA ASN A 74 -3.09 -10.32 21.24
C ASN A 74 -3.55 -8.86 21.27
N LEU A 75 -3.02 -8.09 22.21
CA LEU A 75 -3.38 -6.68 22.39
C LEU A 75 -2.81 -5.78 21.29
N ASP A 76 -1.75 -6.21 20.61
CA ASP A 76 -1.14 -5.51 19.48
C ASP A 76 -1.72 -5.96 18.13
N ALA A 77 -2.78 -6.78 18.16
CA ALA A 77 -3.46 -7.14 16.92
C ALA A 77 -4.18 -5.92 16.30
N PRO A 78 -4.19 -5.78 14.96
CA PRO A 78 -4.84 -4.67 14.27
C PRO A 78 -6.29 -4.42 14.69
N GLU A 79 -7.00 -5.48 15.10
CA GLU A 79 -8.39 -5.42 15.59
C GLU A 79 -8.53 -4.67 16.91
N ASN A 80 -7.45 -4.59 17.71
CA ASN A 80 -7.41 -3.86 18.97
C ASN A 80 -6.74 -2.48 18.87
N LEU A 81 -6.26 -2.11 17.69
CA LEU A 81 -5.55 -0.86 17.44
C LEU A 81 -6.41 0.13 16.65
N ILE A 82 -6.38 1.39 17.04
CA ILE A 82 -7.07 2.48 16.36
C ILE A 82 -6.20 3.75 16.34
N ALA A 83 -6.22 4.48 15.23
CA ALA A 83 -5.54 5.77 15.15
C ALA A 83 -6.43 6.86 15.76
N LEU A 84 -5.90 7.58 16.75
CA LEU A 84 -6.54 8.72 17.41
C LEU A 84 -5.64 9.96 17.34
N SER A 85 -6.19 11.17 17.55
CA SER A 85 -5.35 12.33 17.82
C SER A 85 -4.57 12.13 19.12
N GLN A 86 -3.41 12.78 19.25
CA GLN A 86 -2.56 12.66 20.44
C GLN A 86 -3.35 12.96 21.72
N GLU A 87 -4.13 14.05 21.71
CA GLU A 87 -4.96 14.45 22.86
C GLU A 87 -6.03 13.38 23.19
N ALA A 88 -6.74 12.85 22.19
CA ALA A 88 -7.75 11.82 22.41
C ALA A 88 -7.14 10.52 22.95
N SER A 89 -5.98 10.13 22.45
CA SER A 89 -5.24 8.95 22.92
C SER A 89 -4.79 9.12 24.37
N GLU A 90 -4.15 10.23 24.70
CA GLU A 90 -3.70 10.53 26.06
C GLU A 90 -4.87 10.55 27.05
N ASN A 91 -5.97 11.25 26.73
CA ASN A 91 -7.14 11.32 27.58
C ASN A 91 -7.74 9.94 27.86
N TYR A 92 -7.88 9.11 26.82
CA TYR A 92 -8.39 7.75 26.95
C TYR A 92 -7.48 6.86 27.80
N LEU A 93 -6.17 6.87 27.56
CA LEU A 93 -5.22 6.02 28.28
C LEU A 93 -5.00 6.46 29.74
N MET A 94 -5.10 7.75 30.02
CA MET A 94 -4.98 8.27 31.40
C MET A 94 -6.17 7.91 32.30
N SER A 95 -7.37 7.84 31.74
CA SER A 95 -8.59 7.56 32.52
C SER A 95 -9.60 6.75 31.67
N PRO A 96 -9.28 5.49 31.32
CA PRO A 96 -10.14 4.70 30.46
C PRO A 96 -11.49 4.40 31.13
N MET A 97 -12.58 4.75 30.43
CA MET A 97 -13.95 4.52 30.88
C MET A 97 -14.63 3.45 30.03
N VAL A 98 -15.57 2.73 30.64
CA VAL A 98 -16.30 1.63 29.95
C VAL A 98 -17.07 2.13 28.73
N ASP A 99 -17.70 3.30 28.84
CA ASP A 99 -18.47 3.88 27.73
C ASP A 99 -17.59 4.31 26.55
N GLU A 100 -16.39 4.84 26.84
CA GLU A 100 -15.41 5.16 25.80
C GLU A 100 -14.84 3.90 25.14
N TYR A 101 -14.50 2.89 25.94
CA TYR A 101 -14.09 1.59 25.44
C TYR A 101 -15.13 1.00 24.48
N LYS A 102 -16.40 0.99 24.90
CA LYS A 102 -17.51 0.53 24.07
C LYS A 102 -17.60 1.32 22.76
N LYS A 103 -17.55 2.64 22.86
CA LYS A 103 -17.58 3.53 21.68
C LYS A 103 -16.42 3.26 20.72
N LEU A 104 -15.18 3.16 21.21
CA LEU A 104 -14.00 2.87 20.38
C LEU A 104 -14.10 1.49 19.72
N TYR A 105 -14.55 0.49 20.47
CA TYR A 105 -14.75 -0.85 19.93
C TYR A 105 -15.79 -0.87 18.80
N GLU A 106 -16.95 -0.23 18.99
CA GLU A 106 -18.01 -0.13 17.99
C GLU A 106 -17.54 0.64 16.74
N ILE A 107 -16.83 1.76 16.92
CA ILE A 107 -16.21 2.50 15.82
C ILE A 107 -15.26 1.60 15.04
N LYS A 108 -14.35 0.91 15.72
CA LYS A 108 -13.38 -0.01 15.09
C LYS A 108 -14.07 -1.09 14.27
N GLN A 109 -15.14 -1.70 14.80
CA GLN A 109 -15.88 -2.73 14.05
C GLN A 109 -16.48 -2.18 12.75
N VAL A 110 -17.03 -0.96 12.78
CA VAL A 110 -17.63 -0.33 11.60
C VAL A 110 -16.56 0.08 10.59
N THR A 111 -15.54 0.83 11.03
CA THR A 111 -14.51 1.39 10.16
C THR A 111 -13.64 0.30 9.52
N SER A 112 -13.24 -0.72 10.28
CA SER A 112 -12.47 -1.85 9.76
C SER A 112 -13.27 -2.66 8.73
N LYS A 113 -14.57 -2.88 8.97
CA LYS A 113 -15.45 -3.55 8.01
C LYS A 113 -15.61 -2.76 6.71
N GLN A 114 -15.81 -1.44 6.82
CA GLN A 114 -15.92 -0.56 5.65
C GLN A 114 -14.61 -0.52 4.86
N TYR A 115 -13.49 -0.36 5.54
CA TYR A 115 -12.16 -0.37 4.91
C TYR A 115 -11.89 -1.69 4.16
N LYS A 116 -12.17 -2.83 4.80
CA LYS A 116 -12.03 -4.16 4.15
C LYS A 116 -12.92 -4.30 2.93
N ALA A 117 -14.16 -3.80 2.99
CA ALA A 117 -15.09 -3.83 1.86
C ALA A 117 -14.61 -2.95 0.69
N ILE A 118 -14.19 -1.72 0.96
CA ILE A 118 -13.65 -0.80 -0.05
C ILE A 118 -12.39 -1.39 -0.70
N ASN A 119 -11.47 -1.93 0.10
CA ASN A 119 -10.26 -2.57 -0.43
C ASN A 119 -10.58 -3.80 -1.28
N ALA A 120 -11.58 -4.59 -0.90
CA ALA A 120 -12.00 -5.73 -1.72
C ALA A 120 -12.56 -5.28 -3.08
N ILE A 121 -13.36 -4.21 -3.12
CA ILE A 121 -13.90 -3.63 -4.36
C ILE A 121 -12.76 -3.07 -5.22
N ASN A 122 -11.89 -2.23 -4.63
CA ASN A 122 -10.75 -1.65 -5.34
C ASN A 122 -9.82 -2.73 -5.91
N ARG A 123 -9.65 -3.82 -5.18
CA ARG A 123 -8.84 -4.95 -5.67
C ARG A 123 -9.47 -5.62 -6.90
N ILE A 124 -10.78 -5.83 -6.92
CA ILE A 124 -11.47 -6.42 -8.07
C ILE A 124 -11.35 -5.50 -9.30
N GLU A 125 -11.53 -4.19 -9.12
CA GLU A 125 -11.37 -3.23 -10.21
C GLU A 125 -9.93 -3.23 -10.73
N LEU A 126 -8.95 -3.20 -9.83
CA LEU A 126 -7.54 -3.20 -10.20
C LEU A 126 -7.10 -4.50 -10.89
N GLU A 127 -7.60 -5.66 -10.47
CA GLU A 127 -7.35 -6.93 -11.15
C GLU A 127 -7.92 -6.93 -12.59
N ALA A 128 -9.09 -6.34 -12.80
CA ALA A 128 -9.65 -6.18 -14.15
C ALA A 128 -8.81 -5.23 -15.03
N GLU A 129 -8.31 -4.14 -14.44
CA GLU A 129 -7.42 -3.20 -15.14
C GLU A 129 -6.06 -3.84 -15.47
N ILE A 130 -5.48 -4.65 -14.55
CA ILE A 130 -4.25 -5.43 -14.81
C ILE A 130 -4.46 -6.38 -15.98
N ARG A 131 -5.58 -7.09 -16.02
CA ARG A 131 -5.92 -7.98 -17.14
C ARG A 131 -5.99 -7.20 -18.45
N THR A 132 -6.66 -6.05 -18.48
CA THR A 132 -6.74 -5.20 -19.69
C THR A 132 -5.37 -4.75 -20.17
N ALA A 133 -4.47 -4.34 -19.26
CA ALA A 133 -3.10 -3.94 -19.62
C ALA A 133 -2.30 -5.10 -20.21
N ILE A 134 -2.44 -6.30 -19.66
CA ILE A 134 -1.77 -7.51 -20.15
C ILE A 134 -2.33 -7.94 -21.51
N GLU A 135 -3.66 -7.99 -21.68
CA GLU A 135 -4.31 -8.33 -22.94
C GLU A 135 -3.89 -7.37 -24.07
N TRP A 136 -3.75 -6.09 -23.76
CA TRP A 136 -3.21 -5.14 -24.72
C TRP A 136 -1.77 -5.47 -25.09
N LEU A 137 -0.87 -5.73 -24.13
CA LEU A 137 0.52 -6.14 -24.39
C LEU A 137 0.60 -7.39 -25.27
N ILE A 138 -0.28 -8.38 -25.03
CA ILE A 138 -0.37 -9.60 -25.83
C ILE A 138 -0.82 -9.31 -27.27
N SER A 139 -1.66 -8.30 -27.47
CA SER A 139 -2.15 -7.93 -28.80
C SER A 139 -1.09 -7.27 -29.70
N ILE A 140 0.03 -6.84 -29.14
CA ILE A 140 1.15 -6.28 -29.89
C ILE A 140 1.81 -7.39 -30.68
N ASN A 141 1.91 -7.21 -32.01
CA ASN A 141 2.46 -8.24 -32.89
C ASN A 141 3.97 -8.35 -32.69
N PRO A 142 4.54 -9.52 -32.32
CA PRO A 142 5.98 -9.71 -32.09
C PRO A 142 6.87 -9.39 -33.29
N SER A 143 6.30 -9.34 -34.51
CA SER A 143 7.04 -9.01 -35.75
C SER A 143 7.57 -7.57 -35.81
N ASP A 144 7.09 -6.67 -34.96
CA ASP A 144 7.57 -5.30 -34.86
C ASP A 144 8.70 -5.13 -33.83
N VAL A 145 9.14 -6.22 -33.21
CA VAL A 145 10.08 -6.24 -32.07
C VAL A 145 11.35 -7.01 -32.43
N LEU A 146 12.47 -6.47 -32.01
CA LEU A 146 13.84 -6.92 -32.23
C LEU A 146 14.17 -8.28 -31.62
N PRO A 147 15.27 -8.95 -32.05
CA PRO A 147 15.55 -10.37 -31.83
C PRO A 147 15.73 -10.77 -30.37
N GLN A 148 15.42 -12.02 -30.12
CA GLN A 148 15.48 -12.79 -28.88
C GLN A 148 16.57 -12.34 -27.89
N LEU A 149 16.18 -11.89 -26.70
CA LEU A 149 17.06 -11.66 -25.58
C LEU A 149 16.89 -12.81 -24.58
N GLU A 150 18.02 -13.47 -24.24
CA GLU A 150 18.04 -14.44 -23.15
C GLU A 150 17.56 -13.77 -21.83
N TYR A 151 16.51 -14.32 -21.27
CA TYR A 151 15.90 -13.84 -20.02
C TYR A 151 16.71 -14.34 -18.82
N ALA A 152 17.49 -13.46 -18.20
CA ALA A 152 18.01 -13.68 -16.87
C ALA A 152 17.11 -12.95 -15.88
N ALA A 153 16.30 -13.69 -15.13
CA ALA A 153 15.51 -13.14 -14.02
C ALA A 153 16.47 -12.62 -12.94
N LEU A 154 16.80 -11.33 -13.00
CA LEU A 154 17.52 -10.67 -11.94
C LEU A 154 16.57 -10.37 -10.78
N ARG A 155 17.07 -10.52 -9.54
CA ARG A 155 16.30 -10.17 -8.33
C ARG A 155 16.06 -8.67 -8.28
N ILE A 156 14.94 -8.23 -7.66
CA ILE A 156 14.57 -6.82 -7.54
C ILE A 156 15.69 -5.99 -6.90
N ASP A 157 16.35 -6.53 -5.87
CA ASP A 157 17.48 -5.92 -5.19
C ASP A 157 18.74 -5.74 -6.06
N GLN A 158 18.81 -6.43 -7.18
CA GLN A 158 19.88 -6.30 -8.17
C GLN A 158 19.54 -5.30 -9.29
N LYS A 159 18.25 -4.98 -9.46
CA LYS A 159 17.75 -4.12 -10.54
C LYS A 159 17.49 -2.68 -10.10
N ILE A 160 17.10 -2.47 -8.85
CA ILE A 160 16.67 -1.18 -8.32
C ILE A 160 17.57 -0.78 -7.15
N SER A 161 18.29 0.32 -7.31
CA SER A 161 19.19 0.86 -6.29
C SER A 161 18.52 1.82 -5.29
N ASP A 162 17.41 2.45 -5.69
CA ASP A 162 16.63 3.32 -4.80
C ASP A 162 15.76 2.49 -3.84
N ALA A 163 15.94 2.68 -2.52
CA ALA A 163 15.27 1.86 -1.51
C ALA A 163 13.75 2.10 -1.43
N LEU A 164 13.28 3.32 -1.69
CA LEU A 164 11.85 3.64 -1.66
C LEU A 164 11.15 3.05 -2.88
N LEU A 165 11.75 3.24 -4.06
CA LEU A 165 11.27 2.65 -5.30
C LEU A 165 11.29 1.12 -5.24
N MET A 166 12.34 0.52 -4.69
CA MET A 166 12.45 -0.93 -4.49
C MET A 166 11.32 -1.47 -3.62
N ASN A 167 10.98 -0.78 -2.53
CA ASN A 167 9.87 -1.20 -1.65
C ASN A 167 8.51 -1.07 -2.33
N ASP A 168 8.28 -0.01 -3.10
CA ASP A 168 7.05 0.20 -3.86
C ASP A 168 6.86 -0.91 -4.91
N VAL A 169 7.88 -1.14 -5.74
CA VAL A 169 7.89 -2.23 -6.74
C VAL A 169 7.68 -3.60 -6.09
N ARG A 170 8.41 -3.89 -5.01
CA ARG A 170 8.31 -5.16 -4.29
C ARG A 170 6.90 -5.41 -3.75
N ASN A 171 6.25 -4.40 -3.18
CA ASN A 171 4.90 -4.52 -2.66
C ASN A 171 3.90 -4.84 -3.78
N HIS A 172 3.97 -4.14 -4.91
CA HIS A 172 3.12 -4.39 -6.05
C HIS A 172 3.34 -5.79 -6.64
N VAL A 173 4.60 -6.18 -6.86
CA VAL A 173 4.94 -7.52 -7.38
C VAL A 173 4.44 -8.61 -6.43
N LEU A 174 4.69 -8.52 -5.12
CA LEU A 174 4.25 -9.54 -4.15
C LEU A 174 2.73 -9.66 -4.06
N GLN A 175 2.01 -8.53 -4.14
CA GLN A 175 0.56 -8.50 -3.99
C GLN A 175 -0.15 -9.12 -5.19
N TYR A 176 0.33 -8.87 -6.42
CA TYR A 176 -0.34 -9.25 -7.66
C TYR A 176 0.37 -10.34 -8.45
N TYR A 177 1.53 -10.83 -7.98
CA TYR A 177 2.35 -11.81 -8.68
C TYR A 177 1.55 -13.04 -9.14
N ARG A 178 0.83 -13.69 -8.20
CA ARG A 178 0.06 -14.89 -8.52
C ARG A 178 -1.07 -14.63 -9.51
N TYR A 179 -1.69 -13.47 -9.42
CA TYR A 179 -2.75 -13.09 -10.34
C TYR A 179 -2.22 -12.90 -11.76
N ILE A 180 -1.11 -12.17 -11.90
CA ILE A 180 -0.43 -11.95 -13.18
C ILE A 180 0.07 -13.28 -13.77
N GLU A 181 0.70 -14.12 -12.94
CA GLU A 181 1.15 -15.45 -13.33
C GLU A 181 -0.01 -16.32 -13.83
N THR A 182 -1.18 -16.26 -13.19
CA THR A 182 -2.38 -16.98 -13.64
C THR A 182 -2.84 -16.49 -15.01
N ILE A 183 -2.90 -15.17 -15.25
CA ILE A 183 -3.29 -14.64 -16.57
C ILE A 183 -2.33 -15.16 -17.65
N PHE A 184 -1.03 -15.12 -17.42
CA PHE A 184 -0.05 -15.62 -18.40
C PHE A 184 -0.10 -17.14 -18.59
N SER A 185 -0.43 -17.91 -17.55
CA SER A 185 -0.62 -19.37 -17.70
C SER A 185 -1.86 -19.74 -18.52
N GLU A 186 -2.88 -18.87 -18.53
CA GLU A 186 -4.07 -19.01 -19.38
C GLU A 186 -3.78 -18.65 -20.86
N MET A 187 -2.74 -17.86 -21.10
CA MET A 187 -2.40 -17.27 -22.40
C MET A 187 -1.05 -17.82 -22.91
N THR A 188 -0.93 -19.13 -23.03
CA THR A 188 0.30 -19.88 -23.38
C THR A 188 1.16 -19.20 -24.47
N ASP A 189 2.49 -19.23 -24.28
CA ASP A 189 3.58 -18.88 -25.22
C ASP A 189 3.89 -17.39 -25.45
N VAL A 190 3.20 -16.43 -24.81
CA VAL A 190 3.38 -14.98 -25.06
C VAL A 190 4.19 -14.27 -23.96
N PHE A 191 4.41 -14.93 -22.81
CA PHE A 191 5.10 -14.32 -21.67
C PHE A 191 6.52 -13.85 -22.00
N ASP A 192 7.30 -14.70 -22.66
CA ASP A 192 8.71 -14.40 -22.99
C ASP A 192 8.81 -13.24 -24.00
N ASP A 193 7.87 -13.16 -24.93
CA ASP A 193 7.81 -12.07 -25.91
C ASP A 193 7.53 -10.72 -25.23
N ILE A 194 6.54 -10.66 -24.35
CA ILE A 194 6.19 -9.44 -23.60
C ILE A 194 7.32 -9.03 -22.65
N ALA A 195 7.87 -10.00 -21.91
CA ALA A 195 8.99 -9.75 -21.01
C ALA A 195 10.21 -9.21 -21.78
N GLY A 196 10.47 -9.75 -22.97
CA GLY A 196 11.51 -9.29 -23.89
C GLY A 196 11.28 -7.84 -24.34
N GLU A 197 10.04 -7.48 -24.69
CA GLU A 197 9.69 -6.15 -25.19
C GLU A 197 9.79 -5.07 -24.08
N VAL A 198 9.24 -5.35 -22.91
CA VAL A 198 9.34 -4.44 -21.77
C VAL A 198 10.79 -4.22 -21.36
N LYS A 199 11.59 -5.31 -21.30
CA LYS A 199 13.03 -5.26 -21.00
C LYS A 199 13.81 -4.46 -22.03
N LEU A 200 13.57 -4.67 -23.32
CA LEU A 200 14.23 -3.92 -24.39
C LEU A 200 13.91 -2.42 -24.32
N SER A 201 12.65 -2.09 -24.07
CA SER A 201 12.19 -0.71 -23.89
C SER A 201 12.84 -0.06 -22.67
N SER A 202 12.92 -0.77 -21.54
CA SER A 202 13.62 -0.33 -20.32
C SER A 202 15.10 -0.02 -20.63
N GLN A 203 15.81 -0.94 -21.26
CA GLN A 203 17.23 -0.75 -21.61
C GLN A 203 17.47 0.43 -22.56
N LYS A 204 16.55 0.71 -23.49
CA LYS A 204 16.66 1.90 -24.36
C LYS A 204 16.53 3.20 -23.55
N LEU A 205 15.61 3.25 -22.59
CA LEU A 205 15.42 4.40 -21.72
C LEU A 205 16.62 4.63 -20.78
N GLU A 206 17.15 3.57 -20.19
CA GLU A 206 18.37 3.61 -19.35
C GLU A 206 19.60 4.10 -20.15
N LYS A 207 19.81 3.60 -21.37
CA LYS A 207 20.88 4.06 -22.27
C LYS A 207 20.72 5.53 -22.68
N ALA A 208 19.50 6.06 -22.67
CA ALA A 208 19.23 7.48 -22.88
C ALA A 208 19.50 8.33 -21.62
N GLY A 209 19.92 7.72 -20.48
CA GLY A 209 20.32 8.40 -19.26
C GLY A 209 19.15 8.67 -18.30
N LEU A 210 18.00 8.01 -18.46
CA LEU A 210 16.89 8.13 -17.54
C LEU A 210 17.18 7.37 -16.23
N SER A 211 16.66 7.92 -15.11
CA SER A 211 16.66 7.21 -13.83
C SER A 211 15.72 6.01 -13.88
N GLN A 212 15.90 5.05 -12.96
CA GLN A 212 15.02 3.89 -12.87
C GLN A 212 13.55 4.27 -12.62
N GLU A 213 13.30 5.31 -11.83
CA GLU A 213 11.96 5.84 -11.59
C GLU A 213 11.35 6.42 -12.88
N ASP A 214 12.13 7.18 -13.66
CA ASP A 214 11.71 7.71 -14.95
C ASP A 214 11.44 6.59 -15.96
N VAL A 215 12.22 5.51 -15.93
CA VAL A 215 11.99 4.32 -16.76
C VAL A 215 10.64 3.70 -16.44
N ILE A 216 10.37 3.42 -15.16
CA ILE A 216 9.08 2.87 -14.72
C ILE A 216 7.93 3.83 -15.09
N TYR A 217 8.10 5.13 -14.86
CA TYR A 217 7.10 6.13 -15.22
C TYR A 217 6.81 6.13 -16.72
N ASN A 218 7.82 6.21 -17.58
CA ASN A 218 7.66 6.27 -19.03
C ASN A 218 7.02 4.99 -19.60
N LEU A 219 7.42 3.81 -19.12
CA LEU A 219 6.81 2.55 -19.53
C LEU A 219 5.35 2.45 -19.06
N THR A 220 5.05 2.91 -17.85
CA THR A 220 3.67 3.00 -17.33
C THR A 220 2.81 3.87 -18.22
N GLU A 221 3.27 5.09 -18.56
CA GLU A 221 2.56 6.01 -19.46
C GLU A 221 2.38 5.43 -20.86
N TRP A 222 3.39 4.75 -21.38
CA TRP A 222 3.32 4.11 -22.69
C TRP A 222 2.23 3.04 -22.74
N ILE A 223 2.19 2.10 -21.78
CA ILE A 223 1.15 1.08 -21.73
C ILE A 223 -0.22 1.73 -21.49
N HIS A 224 -0.30 2.66 -20.54
CA HIS A 224 -1.54 3.33 -20.17
C HIS A 224 -2.18 4.07 -21.34
N ASN A 225 -1.42 4.87 -22.07
CA ASN A 225 -1.91 5.62 -23.20
C ASN A 225 -2.42 4.74 -24.35
N LYS A 226 -1.93 3.51 -24.44
CA LYS A 226 -2.31 2.54 -25.48
C LYS A 226 -3.44 1.63 -25.04
N ALA A 227 -3.37 1.06 -23.84
CA ALA A 227 -4.36 0.11 -23.34
C ALA A 227 -5.67 0.79 -22.90
N PHE A 228 -5.58 2.02 -22.38
CA PHE A 228 -6.73 2.74 -21.81
C PHE A 228 -7.13 4.00 -22.61
N ALA A 229 -6.50 4.29 -23.74
CA ALA A 229 -6.89 5.33 -24.71
C ALA A 229 -7.19 6.70 -24.07
N GLY A 230 -6.48 7.09 -23.00
CA GLY A 230 -6.64 8.38 -22.32
C GLY A 230 -7.68 8.41 -21.21
N ASP A 231 -8.23 7.26 -20.81
CA ASP A 231 -9.00 7.15 -19.56
C ASP A 231 -8.06 7.46 -18.38
N THR A 232 -8.59 8.03 -17.30
CA THR A 232 -7.84 8.29 -16.06
C THR A 232 -7.61 7.02 -15.23
N LYS A 233 -8.34 5.94 -15.54
CA LYS A 233 -8.24 4.62 -14.90
C LYS A 233 -7.05 3.82 -15.46
N GLY A 234 -6.65 2.79 -14.77
CA GLY A 234 -5.67 1.82 -15.26
C GLY A 234 -4.20 2.19 -15.07
N LYS A 235 -3.88 3.42 -14.64
CA LYS A 235 -2.48 3.85 -14.49
C LYS A 235 -1.72 3.02 -13.44
N MET A 236 -2.36 2.72 -12.30
CA MET A 236 -1.78 1.87 -11.27
C MET A 236 -1.61 0.44 -11.76
N ALA A 237 -2.58 -0.10 -12.48
CA ALA A 237 -2.50 -1.43 -13.09
C ALA A 237 -1.33 -1.54 -14.07
N CYS A 238 -1.15 -0.54 -14.95
CA CYS A 238 0.00 -0.48 -15.86
C CYS A 238 1.33 -0.43 -15.11
N ARG A 239 1.42 0.35 -14.01
CA ARG A 239 2.61 0.40 -13.16
C ARG A 239 2.93 -0.96 -12.54
N ILE A 240 1.91 -1.66 -12.03
CA ILE A 240 2.07 -3.02 -11.47
C ILE A 240 2.61 -3.97 -12.52
N VAL A 241 2.05 -3.95 -13.74
CA VAL A 241 2.52 -4.79 -14.85
C VAL A 241 3.96 -4.45 -15.24
N VAL A 242 4.31 -3.17 -15.36
CA VAL A 242 5.71 -2.75 -15.61
C VAL A 242 6.65 -3.26 -14.52
N CYS A 243 6.29 -3.08 -13.25
CA CYS A 243 7.09 -3.53 -12.12
C CYS A 243 7.28 -5.06 -12.08
N PHE A 244 6.32 -5.81 -12.60
CA PHE A 244 6.41 -7.27 -12.69
C PHE A 244 7.50 -7.71 -13.68
N PHE A 245 7.73 -6.97 -14.77
CA PHE A 245 8.71 -7.32 -15.81
C PHE A 245 10.09 -6.68 -15.64
N ILE A 246 10.22 -5.59 -14.91
CA ILE A 246 11.50 -4.94 -14.61
C ILE A 246 12.20 -5.61 -13.43
#